data_3fe679b8374a826177fd4983efdb709b
#
_entry.id   3fe679b8374a826177fd4983efdb709b
#
_cell.length_a   1.000
_cell.length_b   1.000
_cell.length_c   1.000
_cell.angle_alpha   90.00
_cell.angle_beta   90.00
_cell.angle_gamma   90.00
#
_symmetry.space_group_name_H-M   'P 1'
#
loop_
_entity.id
_entity.type
_entity.pdbx_description
1 polymer ?
#
loop_
_entity_poly.entity_id
_entity_poly.type
_entity_poly.pdbx_seq_one_letter_code
_entity_poly.pdbx_strand_id
1 'polypeptide(L)'
;MKTFITPALIATLIVALPLPRLPAEPAHSSEMGFYAPETIEWKAGPPSLPAGAKMAVLEGDPTKDGPFVMRLQTPANYHIPPHTHPKTERVTVISGTMFLAMGENLDRSAAKTLSAGTYGFWPAGMKHTAWFDGDTVIQIHGVGPWQINYVNPSDDPRSAKKSP
;
A
#
# COMPACT_ATOMS: atom_id res chain seq x y z
N MET A 1 -1.71 -77.52 40.69
CA MET A 1 -0.84 -76.46 40.16
C MET A 1 -1.75 -75.43 39.54
N LYS A 2 -1.88 -74.26 40.19
CA LYS A 2 -2.68 -73.12 39.66
C LYS A 2 -1.70 -72.08 39.12
N THR A 3 -1.69 -71.87 37.81
CA THR A 3 -0.84 -70.92 37.12
C THR A 3 -1.50 -69.52 37.17
N PHE A 4 -0.88 -68.54 37.82
CA PHE A 4 -1.31 -67.17 37.82
C PHE A 4 -0.70 -66.46 36.62
N ILE A 5 -1.54 -65.94 35.68
CA ILE A 5 -1.15 -65.11 34.58
C ILE A 5 -1.29 -63.67 35.05
N THR A 6 -0.17 -62.96 35.13
CA THR A 6 -0.12 -61.51 35.41
C THR A 6 -0.35 -60.70 34.14
N PRO A 7 -1.28 -59.75 34.07
CA PRO A 7 -1.43 -58.90 32.89
C PRO A 7 -0.34 -57.81 32.88
N ALA A 8 0.39 -57.73 31.77
CA ALA A 8 1.35 -56.63 31.53
C ALA A 8 0.57 -55.36 31.16
N LEU A 9 0.75 -54.32 31.92
CA LEU A 9 0.24 -52.97 31.61
C LEU A 9 1.13 -52.33 30.57
N ILE A 10 0.60 -52.17 29.34
CA ILE A 10 1.28 -51.39 28.27
C ILE A 10 0.93 -49.92 28.53
N ALA A 11 1.87 -49.16 29.00
CA ALA A 11 1.76 -47.67 29.09
C ALA A 11 2.02 -47.04 27.74
N THR A 12 0.99 -46.58 27.07
CA THR A 12 1.13 -45.83 25.82
C THR A 12 1.58 -44.39 26.10
N LEU A 13 2.81 -44.09 25.77
CA LEU A 13 3.37 -42.71 25.88
C LEU A 13 2.80 -41.86 24.74
N ILE A 14 1.87 -40.96 25.03
CA ILE A 14 1.37 -39.99 24.07
C ILE A 14 2.38 -38.83 24.00
N VAL A 15 3.20 -38.83 22.95
CA VAL A 15 4.08 -37.67 22.64
C VAL A 15 3.22 -36.60 22.00
N ALA A 16 2.90 -35.54 22.75
CA ALA A 16 2.25 -34.36 22.22
C ALA A 16 3.27 -33.54 21.40
N LEU A 17 3.15 -33.58 20.08
CA LEU A 17 3.90 -32.71 19.20
C LEU A 17 3.39 -31.27 19.34
N PRO A 18 4.27 -30.26 19.48
CA PRO A 18 3.85 -28.88 19.52
C PRO A 18 3.24 -28.48 18.17
N LEU A 19 1.99 -28.00 18.17
CA LEU A 19 1.36 -27.46 16.98
C LEU A 19 2.13 -26.22 16.50
N PRO A 20 2.34 -26.07 15.19
CA PRO A 20 2.96 -24.86 14.64
C PRO A 20 2.11 -23.65 15.00
N ARG A 21 2.73 -22.68 15.65
CA ARG A 21 2.08 -21.40 16.00
C ARG A 21 1.93 -20.61 14.71
N LEU A 22 0.70 -20.37 14.26
CA LEU A 22 0.44 -19.46 13.15
C LEU A 22 0.97 -18.07 13.55
N PRO A 23 1.61 -17.34 12.59
CA PRO A 23 2.02 -15.98 12.86
C PRO A 23 0.79 -15.15 13.28
N ALA A 24 0.94 -14.39 14.34
CA ALA A 24 -0.11 -13.49 14.80
C ALA A 24 -0.43 -12.50 13.68
N GLU A 25 -1.69 -12.40 13.30
CA GLU A 25 -2.17 -11.36 12.39
C GLU A 25 -1.84 -9.99 12.99
N PRO A 26 -1.30 -9.02 12.20
CA PRO A 26 -1.00 -7.70 12.73
C PRO A 26 -2.27 -7.10 13.32
N ALA A 27 -2.16 -6.62 14.55
CA ALA A 27 -3.29 -6.05 15.29
C ALA A 27 -3.84 -4.85 14.49
N HIS A 28 -5.00 -5.04 13.86
CA HIS A 28 -5.81 -3.92 13.39
C HIS A 28 -6.27 -3.14 14.61
N SER A 29 -6.30 -1.81 14.51
CA SER A 29 -6.93 -1.02 15.54
C SER A 29 -8.38 -1.51 15.66
N SER A 30 -8.78 -1.92 16.86
CA SER A 30 -10.16 -2.36 17.12
C SER A 30 -11.13 -1.18 17.26
N GLU A 31 -10.66 0.04 17.03
CA GLU A 31 -11.45 1.25 17.11
C GLU A 31 -12.04 1.60 15.74
N MET A 32 -13.34 1.93 15.76
CA MET A 32 -14.07 2.38 14.60
C MET A 32 -13.64 3.82 14.26
N GLY A 33 -13.27 4.08 12.98
CA GLY A 33 -12.88 5.40 12.50
C GLY A 33 -13.83 5.93 11.43
N PHE A 34 -14.15 7.22 11.50
CA PHE A 34 -14.86 7.96 10.46
C PHE A 34 -14.01 9.15 10.02
N TYR A 35 -13.86 9.32 8.71
CA TYR A 35 -12.99 10.35 8.12
C TYR A 35 -13.80 11.20 7.15
N ALA A 36 -14.59 12.13 7.69
CA ALA A 36 -15.31 13.11 6.89
C ALA A 36 -14.31 14.04 6.17
N PRO A 37 -14.58 14.46 4.93
CA PRO A 37 -13.63 15.24 4.12
C PRO A 37 -13.08 16.48 4.83
N GLU A 38 -13.92 17.14 5.59
CA GLU A 38 -13.60 18.37 6.35
C GLU A 38 -12.77 18.13 7.62
N THR A 39 -12.70 16.90 8.09
CA THR A 39 -11.95 16.54 9.31
C THR A 39 -10.59 15.89 9.04
N ILE A 40 -10.25 15.73 7.75
CA ILE A 40 -8.98 15.10 7.37
C ILE A 40 -7.80 16.03 7.67
N GLU A 41 -6.89 15.55 8.48
CA GLU A 41 -5.63 16.23 8.76
C GLU A 41 -4.59 15.91 7.69
N TRP A 42 -4.31 16.89 6.84
CA TRP A 42 -3.33 16.75 5.78
C TRP A 42 -1.92 17.12 6.27
N LYS A 43 -0.97 16.23 6.01
CA LYS A 43 0.47 16.44 6.24
C LYS A 43 1.21 16.52 4.91
N ALA A 44 2.43 17.04 4.91
CA ALA A 44 3.29 16.98 3.72
C ALA A 44 3.43 15.54 3.24
N GLY A 45 3.41 15.34 1.92
CA GLY A 45 3.63 14.03 1.31
C GLY A 45 5.00 13.46 1.66
N PRO A 46 5.19 12.14 1.51
CA PRO A 46 6.47 11.51 1.79
C PRO A 46 7.57 12.04 0.84
N PRO A 47 8.84 12.01 1.25
CA PRO A 47 9.95 12.53 0.45
C PRO A 47 10.17 11.77 -0.88
N SER A 48 9.50 10.64 -1.06
CA SER A 48 9.48 9.88 -2.32
C SER A 48 8.51 10.44 -3.37
N LEU A 49 7.66 11.40 -3.01
CA LEU A 49 6.81 12.13 -3.94
C LEU A 49 7.42 13.48 -4.32
N PRO A 50 7.22 13.98 -5.53
CA PRO A 50 7.54 15.36 -5.87
C PRO A 50 6.89 16.33 -4.87
N ALA A 51 7.53 17.49 -4.67
CA ALA A 51 7.03 18.48 -3.72
C ALA A 51 5.62 18.98 -4.10
N GLY A 52 4.81 19.33 -3.09
CA GLY A 52 3.47 19.86 -3.26
C GLY A 52 2.34 18.89 -2.89
N ALA A 53 2.55 17.58 -2.98
CA ALA A 53 1.55 16.63 -2.51
C ALA A 53 1.39 16.70 -0.98
N LYS A 54 0.15 16.46 -0.53
CA LYS A 54 -0.18 16.22 0.88
C LYS A 54 -0.73 14.81 1.04
N MET A 55 -0.55 14.24 2.22
CA MET A 55 -1.00 12.89 2.55
C MET A 55 -1.75 12.87 3.88
N ALA A 56 -2.77 12.03 3.96
CA ALA A 56 -3.44 11.66 5.19
C ALA A 56 -3.55 10.14 5.27
N VAL A 57 -3.04 9.54 6.33
CA VAL A 57 -3.24 8.11 6.62
C VAL A 57 -4.55 7.98 7.37
N LEU A 58 -5.47 7.16 6.84
CA LEU A 58 -6.79 6.93 7.42
C LEU A 58 -6.81 5.64 8.23
N GLU A 59 -6.07 4.62 7.79
CA GLU A 59 -6.01 3.33 8.45
C GLU A 59 -4.64 2.69 8.26
N GLY A 60 -4.14 1.97 9.26
CA GLY A 60 -2.88 1.25 9.21
C GLY A 60 -1.66 2.14 9.14
N ASP A 61 -0.56 1.58 8.64
CA ASP A 61 0.72 2.27 8.45
C ASP A 61 1.29 1.89 7.08
N PRO A 62 1.29 2.81 6.09
CA PRO A 62 1.79 2.51 4.74
C PRO A 62 3.29 2.20 4.71
N THR A 63 4.03 2.40 5.80
CA THR A 63 5.47 2.09 5.86
C THR A 63 5.78 0.69 6.38
N LYS A 64 4.76 -0.02 6.90
CA LYS A 64 4.88 -1.35 7.52
C LYS A 64 4.13 -2.41 6.75
N ASP A 65 4.40 -3.67 7.05
CA ASP A 65 3.57 -4.77 6.56
C ASP A 65 2.16 -4.67 7.18
N GLY A 66 1.16 -4.99 6.38
CA GLY A 66 -0.24 -4.95 6.76
C GLY A 66 -1.08 -4.05 5.85
N PRO A 67 -2.40 -4.12 5.97
CA PRO A 67 -3.29 -3.27 5.21
C PRO A 67 -3.18 -1.80 5.64
N PHE A 68 -3.37 -0.92 4.67
CA PHE A 68 -3.44 0.52 4.91
C PHE A 68 -4.44 1.18 3.97
N VAL A 69 -4.96 2.32 4.41
CA VAL A 69 -5.72 3.28 3.60
C VAL A 69 -5.13 4.66 3.80
N MET A 70 -4.81 5.34 2.71
CA MET A 70 -4.34 6.74 2.75
C MET A 70 -4.97 7.55 1.63
N ARG A 71 -5.00 8.86 1.78
CA ARG A 71 -5.33 9.79 0.70
C ARG A 71 -4.14 10.65 0.35
N LEU A 72 -4.01 10.94 -0.94
CA LEU A 72 -3.11 11.97 -1.46
C LEU A 72 -3.96 13.12 -2.01
N GLN A 73 -3.56 14.33 -1.67
CA GLN A 73 -4.04 15.57 -2.27
C GLN A 73 -2.89 16.16 -3.08
N THR A 74 -3.13 16.38 -4.37
CA THR A 74 -2.14 16.93 -5.30
C THR A 74 -2.61 18.27 -5.82
N PRO A 75 -1.72 19.28 -5.98
CA PRO A 75 -2.08 20.55 -6.61
C PRO A 75 -2.27 20.38 -8.13
N ALA A 76 -2.75 21.43 -8.76
CA ALA A 76 -2.84 21.49 -10.22
C ALA A 76 -1.47 21.29 -10.89
N ASN A 77 -1.47 20.63 -12.05
CA ASN A 77 -0.27 20.32 -12.85
C ASN A 77 0.77 19.45 -12.12
N TYR A 78 0.34 18.71 -11.12
CA TYR A 78 1.22 17.78 -10.42
C TYR A 78 1.54 16.56 -11.30
N HIS A 79 2.78 16.11 -11.25
CA HIS A 79 3.25 14.96 -12.02
C HIS A 79 4.09 14.04 -11.15
N ILE A 80 3.75 12.76 -11.18
CA ILE A 80 4.58 11.69 -10.62
C ILE A 80 5.23 10.98 -11.81
N PRO A 81 6.55 11.16 -12.01
CA PRO A 81 7.29 10.54 -13.12
C PRO A 81 7.19 9.02 -13.15
N PRO A 82 7.62 8.38 -14.25
CA PRO A 82 7.56 6.93 -14.41
C PRO A 82 8.16 6.17 -13.24
N HIS A 83 7.35 5.29 -12.65
CA HIS A 83 7.72 4.53 -11.44
C HIS A 83 7.00 3.19 -11.36
N THR A 84 7.36 2.40 -10.37
CA THR A 84 6.73 1.13 -10.00
C THR A 84 6.51 1.06 -8.50
N HIS A 85 5.64 0.15 -8.08
CA HIS A 85 5.46 -0.22 -6.66
C HIS A 85 5.82 -1.69 -6.43
N PRO A 86 6.36 -2.06 -5.26
CA PRO A 86 6.71 -3.46 -4.95
C PRO A 86 5.49 -4.34 -4.70
N LYS A 87 4.32 -3.74 -4.46
CA LYS A 87 3.05 -4.44 -4.24
C LYS A 87 1.95 -3.82 -5.12
N THR A 88 0.86 -4.54 -5.30
CA THR A 88 -0.31 -4.04 -6.07
C THR A 88 -0.84 -2.76 -5.45
N GLU A 89 -0.92 -1.71 -6.24
CA GLU A 89 -1.55 -0.45 -5.85
C GLU A 89 -3.02 -0.41 -6.28
N ARG A 90 -3.87 0.14 -5.43
CA ARG A 90 -5.29 0.32 -5.67
C ARG A 90 -5.65 1.77 -5.42
N VAL A 91 -6.26 2.40 -6.40
CA VAL A 91 -6.57 3.83 -6.36
C VAL A 91 -8.02 4.08 -6.68
N THR A 92 -8.64 4.95 -5.89
CA THR A 92 -9.94 5.55 -6.19
C THR A 92 -9.76 7.06 -6.30
N VAL A 93 -10.21 7.65 -7.40
CA VAL A 93 -10.26 9.12 -7.53
C VAL A 93 -11.46 9.61 -6.72
N ILE A 94 -11.20 10.41 -5.67
CA ILE A 94 -12.25 10.97 -4.81
C ILE A 94 -12.78 12.28 -5.40
N SER A 95 -11.87 13.15 -5.87
CA SER A 95 -12.20 14.43 -6.52
C SER A 95 -11.13 14.81 -7.53
N GLY A 96 -11.47 15.66 -8.48
CA GLY A 96 -10.56 16.09 -9.54
C GLY A 96 -10.38 15.05 -10.65
N THR A 97 -9.26 15.10 -11.33
CA THR A 97 -8.95 14.23 -12.49
C THR A 97 -7.49 13.79 -12.45
N MET A 98 -7.29 12.50 -12.57
CA MET A 98 -5.99 11.85 -12.71
C MET A 98 -5.84 11.31 -14.14
N PHE A 99 -4.69 11.50 -14.74
CA PHE A 99 -4.32 10.87 -16.01
C PHE A 99 -3.24 9.83 -15.74
N LEU A 100 -3.43 8.61 -16.24
CA LEU A 100 -2.55 7.49 -15.96
C LEU A 100 -2.11 6.81 -17.25
N ALA A 101 -0.81 6.83 -17.55
CA ALA A 101 -0.21 6.00 -18.57
C ALA A 101 0.51 4.81 -17.95
N MET A 102 0.41 3.63 -18.57
CA MET A 102 0.93 2.37 -18.02
C MET A 102 1.64 1.55 -19.10
N GLY A 103 2.59 0.71 -18.68
CA GLY A 103 3.31 -0.22 -19.52
C GLY A 103 4.48 0.44 -20.27
N GLU A 104 4.61 0.17 -21.56
CA GLU A 104 5.75 0.65 -22.35
C GLU A 104 5.54 2.07 -22.90
N ASN A 105 4.31 2.49 -23.14
CA ASN A 105 4.01 3.86 -23.56
C ASN A 105 3.57 4.71 -22.37
N LEU A 106 4.50 5.53 -21.90
CA LEU A 106 4.32 6.39 -20.72
C LEU A 106 4.11 7.86 -21.11
N ASP A 107 3.77 8.14 -22.37
CA ASP A 107 3.44 9.49 -22.82
C ASP A 107 2.05 9.91 -22.33
N ARG A 108 1.89 11.20 -22.04
CA ARG A 108 0.60 11.75 -21.62
C ARG A 108 -0.51 11.56 -22.68
N SER A 109 -0.15 11.51 -23.95
CA SER A 109 -1.10 11.26 -25.05
C SER A 109 -1.71 9.85 -25.00
N ALA A 110 -1.03 8.88 -24.37
CA ALA A 110 -1.51 7.53 -24.16
C ALA A 110 -2.23 7.34 -22.80
N ALA A 111 -2.29 8.38 -21.98
CA ALA A 111 -2.86 8.30 -20.65
C ALA A 111 -4.38 8.12 -20.68
N LYS A 112 -4.87 7.25 -19.80
CA LYS A 112 -6.31 7.14 -19.52
C LYS A 112 -6.72 8.25 -18.57
N THR A 113 -7.85 8.87 -18.84
CA THR A 113 -8.48 9.84 -17.95
C THR A 113 -9.30 9.12 -16.88
N LEU A 114 -9.00 9.40 -15.64
CA LEU A 114 -9.67 8.85 -14.47
C LEU A 114 -10.34 10.01 -13.71
N SER A 115 -11.65 10.14 -13.86
CA SER A 115 -12.47 11.15 -13.18
C SER A 115 -12.88 10.68 -11.79
N ALA A 116 -13.43 11.59 -10.99
CA ALA A 116 -13.98 11.26 -9.66
C ALA A 116 -14.92 10.07 -9.70
N GLY A 117 -14.80 9.15 -8.73
CA GLY A 117 -15.49 7.87 -8.66
C GLY A 117 -14.81 6.72 -9.41
N THR A 118 -13.81 6.98 -10.26
CA THR A 118 -13.06 5.91 -10.94
C THR A 118 -12.21 5.14 -9.93
N TYR A 119 -12.35 3.81 -9.98
CA TYR A 119 -11.47 2.88 -9.29
C TYR A 119 -10.56 2.17 -10.31
N GLY A 120 -9.29 2.03 -9.96
CA GLY A 120 -8.32 1.26 -10.73
C GLY A 120 -7.32 0.53 -9.84
N PHE A 121 -6.70 -0.50 -10.39
CA PHE A 121 -5.58 -1.17 -9.74
C PHE A 121 -4.55 -1.61 -10.78
N TRP A 122 -3.30 -1.67 -10.35
CA TRP A 122 -2.20 -2.19 -11.16
C TRP A 122 -1.28 -3.08 -10.33
N PRO A 123 -0.82 -4.18 -10.95
CA PRO A 123 0.02 -5.16 -10.28
C PRO A 123 1.37 -4.59 -9.83
N ALA A 124 1.98 -5.27 -8.87
CA ALA A 124 3.36 -5.02 -8.46
C ALA A 124 4.31 -5.01 -9.68
N GLY A 125 5.24 -4.07 -9.69
CA GLY A 125 6.25 -3.92 -10.75
C GLY A 125 5.75 -3.29 -12.05
N MET A 126 4.45 -3.03 -12.21
CA MET A 126 3.94 -2.37 -13.41
C MET A 126 4.42 -0.92 -13.48
N LYS A 127 5.10 -0.56 -14.57
CA LYS A 127 5.53 0.81 -14.84
C LYS A 127 4.32 1.68 -15.13
N HIS A 128 4.26 2.84 -14.50
CA HIS A 128 3.22 3.83 -14.77
C HIS A 128 3.69 5.23 -14.39
N THR A 129 2.95 6.23 -14.86
CA THR A 129 3.16 7.65 -14.56
C THR A 129 1.81 8.32 -14.45
N ALA A 130 1.70 9.34 -13.59
CA ALA A 130 0.44 10.01 -13.30
C ALA A 130 0.57 11.53 -13.38
N TRP A 131 -0.42 12.17 -14.01
CA TRP A 131 -0.58 13.63 -14.02
C TRP A 131 -1.93 14.01 -13.41
N PHE A 132 -2.01 15.21 -12.90
CA PHE A 132 -3.19 15.73 -12.23
C PHE A 132 -3.48 17.15 -12.74
N ASP A 133 -4.69 17.35 -13.28
CA ASP A 133 -5.12 18.63 -13.85
C ASP A 133 -6.02 19.39 -12.87
N GLY A 134 -5.51 20.13 -11.98
CA GLY A 134 -6.26 20.76 -10.92
C GLY A 134 -6.09 20.05 -9.59
N ASP A 135 -6.67 20.61 -8.53
CA ASP A 135 -6.62 19.99 -7.21
C ASP A 135 -7.34 18.66 -7.23
N THR A 136 -6.60 17.59 -6.95
CA THR A 136 -7.12 16.23 -7.05
C THR A 136 -6.88 15.49 -5.74
N VAL A 137 -7.88 14.72 -5.30
CA VAL A 137 -7.76 13.81 -4.17
C VAL A 137 -7.95 12.39 -4.67
N ILE A 138 -6.96 11.55 -4.39
CA ILE A 138 -7.05 10.11 -4.63
C ILE A 138 -6.95 9.37 -3.29
N GLN A 139 -7.64 8.23 -3.19
CA GLN A 139 -7.48 7.29 -2.10
C GLN A 139 -6.69 6.09 -2.58
N ILE A 140 -5.63 5.76 -1.87
CA ILE A 140 -4.78 4.59 -2.12
C ILE A 140 -5.00 3.62 -0.98
N HIS A 141 -5.16 2.35 -1.30
CA HIS A 141 -5.21 1.29 -0.32
C HIS A 141 -4.49 0.03 -0.81
N GLY A 142 -4.01 -0.76 0.11
CA GLY A 142 -3.25 -1.97 -0.23
C GLY A 142 -2.65 -2.62 0.99
N VAL A 143 -1.60 -3.38 0.73
CA VAL A 143 -0.76 -3.99 1.76
C VAL A 143 0.61 -3.32 1.69
N GLY A 144 1.04 -2.74 2.80
CA GLY A 144 2.34 -2.08 2.91
C GLY A 144 3.53 -3.07 2.94
N PRO A 145 4.77 -2.60 2.90
CA PRO A 145 5.14 -1.19 2.77
C PRO A 145 4.83 -0.63 1.38
N TRP A 146 4.26 0.58 1.33
CA TRP A 146 4.06 1.33 0.10
C TRP A 146 5.34 2.10 -0.26
N GLN A 147 5.84 1.88 -1.46
CA GLN A 147 7.11 2.46 -1.93
C GLN A 147 6.98 2.89 -3.38
N ILE A 148 7.68 3.96 -3.75
CA ILE A 148 7.85 4.40 -5.14
C ILE A 148 9.29 4.11 -5.56
N ASN A 149 9.43 3.34 -6.66
CA ASN A 149 10.69 3.03 -7.31
C ASN A 149 10.69 3.70 -8.68
N TYR A 150 11.38 4.84 -8.81
CA TYR A 150 11.45 5.57 -10.07
C TYR A 150 12.20 4.80 -11.14
N VAL A 151 11.69 4.81 -12.37
CA VAL A 151 12.33 4.15 -13.53
C VAL A 151 13.64 4.85 -13.86
N ASN A 152 13.64 6.19 -13.86
CA ASN A 152 14.85 6.98 -13.99
C ASN A 152 15.26 7.51 -12.59
N PRO A 153 16.44 7.14 -12.08
CA PRO A 153 16.90 7.59 -10.76
C PRO A 153 17.00 9.11 -10.60
N SER A 154 17.15 9.87 -11.69
CA SER A 154 17.19 11.33 -11.65
C SER A 154 15.82 11.95 -11.32
N ASP A 155 14.72 11.22 -11.52
CA ASP A 155 13.36 11.65 -11.21
C ASP A 155 13.01 11.46 -9.72
N ASP A 156 13.84 10.75 -8.98
CA ASP A 156 13.64 10.49 -7.56
C ASP A 156 13.92 11.75 -6.73
N PRO A 157 12.91 12.36 -6.08
CA PRO A 157 13.11 13.58 -5.29
C PRO A 157 14.09 13.41 -4.13
N ARG A 158 14.31 12.16 -3.68
CA ARG A 158 15.26 11.83 -2.63
C ARG A 158 16.72 11.98 -3.08
N SER A 159 16.97 11.93 -4.40
CA SER A 159 18.30 12.10 -4.98
C SER A 159 18.81 13.55 -4.88
N ALA A 160 17.90 14.53 -5.02
CA ALA A 160 18.24 15.95 -4.95
C ALA A 160 18.73 16.43 -3.57
N LYS A 161 18.46 15.67 -2.49
CA LYS A 161 18.89 15.98 -1.12
C LYS A 161 20.29 15.46 -0.76
N LYS A 162 20.97 14.77 -1.70
CA LYS A 162 22.30 14.18 -1.48
C LYS A 162 23.45 15.02 -2.02
N SER A 163 23.21 16.19 -2.58
CA SER A 163 24.31 17.13 -2.93
C SER A 163 24.83 17.76 -1.64
N PRO A 164 26.16 17.71 -1.39
CA PRO A 164 26.80 18.22 -0.19
C PRO A 164 26.71 19.74 -0.07
#